data_4dd648381f1f90955c7b1ec48f2f28d9
#
_entry.id   4dd648381f1f90955c7b1ec48f2f28d9
#
_cell.length_a   1.000
_cell.length_b   1.000
_cell.length_c   1.000
_cell.angle_alpha   90.00
_cell.angle_beta   90.00
_cell.angle_gamma   90.00
#
_symmetry.space_group_name_H-M   'P 1'
#
loop_
_entity.id
_entity.type
_entity.pdbx_description
1 polymer ?
#
loop_
_entity_poly.entity_id
_entity_poly.type
_entity_poly.pdbx_seq_one_letter_code
_entity_poly.pdbx_strand_id
1 'polypeptide(L)'
;PYPYLVAQGVLPAGLNYEQQHGFYKCFASKVNNTYQTMGAFFNAVLADTTDLSQIRQLELECANDLFGWTFTEVDILETVD
;
A
#
# COMPACT_ATOMS: atom_id res chain seq x y z
N PRO A 1 0.06 8.58 -4.30
CA PRO A 1 1.13 8.98 -5.24
C PRO A 1 2.46 8.32 -4.91
N TYR A 2 3.21 8.00 -5.93
CA TYR A 2 4.46 7.27 -5.79
C TYR A 2 5.47 7.95 -4.85
N PRO A 3 5.73 9.28 -4.98
CA PRO A 3 6.68 9.93 -4.07
C PRO A 3 6.30 9.79 -2.60
N TYR A 4 5.02 9.84 -2.29
CA TYR A 4 4.54 9.65 -0.93
C TYR A 4 4.84 8.23 -0.43
N LEU A 5 4.61 7.22 -1.27
CA LEU A 5 4.87 5.83 -0.90
C LEU A 5 6.36 5.56 -0.70
N VAL A 6 7.22 6.23 -1.48
CA VAL A 6 8.66 6.14 -1.27
C VAL A 6 9.04 6.77 0.07
N ALA A 7 8.50 7.95 0.35
CA ALA A 7 8.77 8.64 1.61
C ALA A 7 8.30 7.84 2.82
N GLN A 8 7.21 7.08 2.67
CA GLN A 8 6.67 6.22 3.73
C GLN A 8 7.40 4.88 3.83
N GLY A 9 8.36 4.61 2.95
CA GLY A 9 9.09 3.35 2.98
C GLY A 9 8.32 2.16 2.41
N VAL A 10 7.24 2.39 1.68
CA VAL A 10 6.43 1.31 1.10
C VAL A 10 7.02 0.82 -0.21
N LEU A 11 7.51 1.73 -1.04
CA LEU A 11 8.05 1.41 -2.35
C LEU A 11 9.50 1.86 -2.48
N PRO A 12 10.32 1.14 -3.27
CA PRO A 12 11.68 1.58 -3.54
C PRO A 12 11.67 2.81 -4.45
N ALA A 13 12.69 3.65 -4.30
CA ALA A 13 12.91 4.76 -5.21
C ALA A 13 13.38 4.24 -6.57
N GLY A 14 13.15 5.03 -7.63
CA GLY A 14 13.68 4.72 -8.95
C GLY A 14 12.83 3.78 -9.80
N LEU A 15 11.60 3.50 -9.40
CA LEU A 15 10.69 2.70 -10.23
C LEU A 15 10.28 3.48 -11.47
N ASN A 16 10.27 2.80 -12.62
CA ASN A 16 9.77 3.39 -13.85
C ASN A 16 8.23 3.41 -13.86
N TYR A 17 7.66 4.03 -14.90
CA TYR A 17 6.22 4.19 -15.00
C TYR A 17 5.48 2.86 -15.01
N GLU A 18 5.99 1.87 -15.76
CA GLU A 18 5.35 0.56 -15.83
C GLU A 18 5.33 -0.16 -14.49
N GLN A 19 6.41 -0.04 -13.74
CA GLN A 19 6.50 -0.64 -12.41
C GLN A 19 5.53 0.03 -11.43
N GLN A 20 5.45 1.36 -11.48
CA GLN A 20 4.50 2.10 -10.66
C GLN A 20 3.06 1.71 -11.00
N HIS A 21 2.75 1.62 -12.29
CA HIS A 21 1.42 1.24 -12.76
C HIS A 21 1.07 -0.18 -12.32
N GLY A 22 2.02 -1.10 -12.42
CA GLY A 22 1.84 -2.48 -11.96
C GLY A 22 1.50 -2.56 -10.47
N PHE A 23 2.17 -1.74 -9.66
CA PHE A 23 1.89 -1.68 -8.24
C PHE A 23 0.45 -1.20 -7.99
N TYR A 24 0.04 -0.11 -8.63
CA TYR A 24 -1.32 0.41 -8.42
C TYR A 24 -2.38 -0.56 -8.90
N LYS A 25 -2.12 -1.27 -9.98
CA LYS A 25 -3.04 -2.29 -10.48
C LYS A 25 -3.18 -3.45 -9.48
N CYS A 26 -2.07 -3.88 -8.90
CA CYS A 26 -2.06 -4.91 -7.86
C CYS A 26 -2.84 -4.42 -6.64
N PHE A 27 -2.57 -3.20 -6.20
CA PHE A 27 -3.24 -2.63 -5.03
C PHE A 27 -4.75 -2.52 -5.26
N ALA A 28 -5.17 -2.04 -6.43
CA ALA A 28 -6.59 -1.94 -6.76
C ALA A 28 -7.28 -3.31 -6.73
N SER A 29 -6.60 -4.34 -7.22
CA SER A 29 -7.14 -5.69 -7.19
C SER A 29 -7.33 -6.19 -5.75
N LYS A 30 -6.34 -5.96 -4.89
CA LYS A 30 -6.45 -6.36 -3.47
C LYS A 30 -7.53 -5.58 -2.73
N VAL A 31 -7.68 -4.29 -3.05
CA VAL A 31 -8.74 -3.46 -2.48
C VAL A 31 -10.12 -4.00 -2.89
N ASN A 32 -10.29 -4.35 -4.16
CA ASN A 32 -11.56 -4.92 -4.65
C ASN A 32 -11.88 -6.25 -3.96
N ASN A 33 -10.88 -7.04 -3.63
CA ASN A 33 -11.09 -8.31 -2.94
C ASN A 33 -11.38 -8.13 -1.45
N THR A 34 -10.91 -7.04 -0.86
CA THR A 34 -11.07 -6.77 0.58
C THR A 34 -12.35 -5.99 0.86
N TYR A 35 -12.67 -5.02 0.02
CA TYR A 35 -13.82 -4.14 0.17
C TYR A 35 -14.78 -4.36 -0.97
N GLN A 36 -16.05 -4.67 -0.67
CA GLN A 36 -17.02 -5.04 -1.69
C GLN A 36 -17.43 -3.88 -2.58
N THR A 37 -17.35 -2.65 -2.06
CA THR A 37 -17.75 -1.47 -2.82
C THR A 37 -16.71 -0.37 -2.63
N MET A 38 -16.70 0.59 -3.57
CA MET A 38 -15.86 1.78 -3.46
C MET A 38 -16.21 2.59 -2.21
N GLY A 39 -17.52 2.64 -1.87
CA GLY A 39 -17.96 3.31 -0.66
C GLY A 39 -17.38 2.69 0.60
N ALA A 40 -17.34 1.36 0.66
CA ALA A 40 -16.73 0.67 1.79
C ALA A 40 -15.25 0.99 1.92
N PHE A 41 -14.52 1.07 0.79
CA PHE A 41 -13.11 1.45 0.79
C PHE A 41 -12.93 2.89 1.28
N PHE A 42 -13.71 3.84 0.75
CA PHE A 42 -13.60 5.23 1.18
C PHE A 42 -13.94 5.39 2.66
N ASN A 43 -14.93 4.66 3.15
CA ASN A 43 -15.25 4.68 4.57
C ASN A 43 -14.09 4.18 5.42
N ALA A 44 -13.40 3.13 4.95
CA ALA A 44 -12.22 2.61 5.64
C ALA A 44 -11.08 3.64 5.66
N VAL A 45 -10.87 4.36 4.57
CA VAL A 45 -9.84 5.41 4.50
C VAL A 45 -10.15 6.54 5.47
N LEU A 46 -11.42 6.87 5.65
CA LEU A 46 -11.86 7.95 6.55
C LEU A 46 -12.00 7.49 7.99
N ALA A 47 -11.93 6.19 8.25
CA ALA A 47 -12.10 5.62 9.58
C ALA A 47 -10.79 5.74 10.39
N ASP A 48 -10.71 4.98 11.47
CA ASP A 48 -9.61 5.09 12.41
C ASP A 48 -8.33 4.40 11.89
N THR A 49 -7.31 4.40 12.73
CA THR A 49 -5.98 3.89 12.41
C THR A 49 -5.95 2.39 12.10
N THR A 50 -6.92 1.62 12.59
CA THR A 50 -6.97 0.18 12.33
C THR A 50 -7.18 -0.11 10.86
N ASP A 51 -8.14 0.58 10.23
CA ASP A 51 -8.42 0.40 8.81
C ASP A 51 -7.27 0.92 7.95
N LEU A 52 -6.63 2.03 8.37
CA LEU A 52 -5.45 2.53 7.66
C LEU A 52 -4.30 1.53 7.72
N SER A 53 -4.15 0.81 8.84
CA SER A 53 -3.14 -0.23 8.96
C SER A 53 -3.40 -1.38 8.01
N GLN A 54 -4.65 -1.75 7.81
CA GLN A 54 -5.01 -2.80 6.85
C GLN A 54 -4.72 -2.35 5.41
N ILE A 55 -5.03 -1.12 5.08
CA ILE A 55 -4.72 -0.57 3.76
C ILE A 55 -3.21 -0.58 3.52
N ARG A 56 -2.41 -0.19 4.52
CA ARG A 56 -0.95 -0.24 4.43
C ARG A 56 -0.47 -1.68 4.21
N GLN A 57 -1.10 -2.64 4.86
CA GLN A 57 -0.77 -4.04 4.68
C GLN A 57 -0.96 -4.49 3.22
N LEU A 58 -2.04 -4.07 2.58
CA LEU A 58 -2.27 -4.37 1.16
C LEU A 58 -1.19 -3.76 0.28
N GLU A 59 -0.77 -2.53 0.57
CA GLU A 59 0.31 -1.88 -0.16
C GLU A 59 1.62 -2.68 -0.03
N LEU A 60 1.95 -3.11 1.17
CA LEU A 60 3.18 -3.86 1.42
C LEU A 60 3.15 -5.24 0.75
N GLU A 61 2.00 -5.89 0.72
CA GLU A 61 1.85 -7.16 0.01
C GLU A 61 2.16 -7.00 -1.47
N CYS A 62 1.65 -5.95 -2.10
CA CYS A 62 1.93 -5.68 -3.50
C CYS A 62 3.39 -5.32 -3.74
N ALA A 63 3.98 -4.53 -2.86
CA ALA A 63 5.40 -4.18 -2.98
C ALA A 63 6.27 -5.43 -2.89
N ASN A 64 5.96 -6.33 -1.98
CA ASN A 64 6.69 -7.57 -1.80
C ASN A 64 6.52 -8.49 -3.02
N ASP A 65 5.29 -8.65 -3.49
CA ASP A 65 4.98 -9.55 -4.60
C ASP A 65 5.65 -9.10 -5.90
N LEU A 66 5.70 -7.79 -6.15
CA LEU A 66 6.19 -7.26 -7.42
C LEU A 66 7.68 -6.96 -7.42
N PHE A 67 8.23 -6.56 -6.28
CA PHE A 67 9.60 -6.03 -6.21
C PHE A 67 10.48 -6.76 -5.22
N GLY A 68 9.95 -7.76 -4.51
CA GLY A 68 10.67 -8.41 -3.43
C GLY A 68 11.00 -7.47 -2.29
N TRP A 69 10.25 -6.38 -2.14
CA TRP A 69 10.48 -5.35 -1.14
C TRP A 69 9.85 -5.80 0.16
N THR A 70 10.67 -6.27 1.09
CA THR A 70 10.20 -6.91 2.31
C THR A 70 10.21 -5.94 3.48
N PHE A 71 9.05 -5.77 4.12
CA PHE A 71 8.92 -4.98 5.33
C PHE A 71 8.40 -5.84 6.46
N THR A 72 8.88 -5.57 7.66
CA THR A 72 8.33 -6.15 8.88
C THR A 72 7.42 -5.12 9.52
N GLU A 73 6.62 -5.57 10.48
CA GLU A 73 5.77 -4.68 11.25
C GLU A 73 6.59 -3.62 11.99
N VAL A 74 7.80 -3.98 12.41
CA VAL A 74 8.71 -3.04 13.08
C VAL A 74 9.16 -1.95 12.12
N ASP A 75 9.47 -2.30 10.88
CA ASP A 75 9.87 -1.32 9.86
C ASP A 75 8.74 -0.33 9.59
N ILE A 76 7.50 -0.80 9.56
CA ILE A 76 6.34 0.06 9.37
C ILE A 76 6.22 1.06 10.52
N LEU A 77 6.38 0.60 11.75
CA LEU A 77 6.30 1.47 12.93
C LEU A 77 7.42 2.51 12.95
N GLU A 78 8.61 2.14 12.50
CA GLU A 78 9.73 3.07 12.42
C GLU A 78 9.51 4.13 11.34
N THR A 79 8.84 3.80 10.24
CA THR A 79 8.58 4.76 9.17
C THR A 79 7.45 5.71 9.49
N VAL A 80 6.57 5.38 10.42
CA VAL A 80 5.42 6.23 10.78
C VAL A 80 5.81 7.33 11.74
N ASP A 81 6.91 7.18 12.43
CA ASP A 81 7.44 8.23 13.29
C ASP A 81 8.10 9.32 12.44
#